data_3c19be491aa9a6f388f48df0d18900ae
#
_entry.id   3c19be491aa9a6f388f48df0d18900ae
#
_cell.length_a   1.000
_cell.length_b   1.000
_cell.length_c   1.000
_cell.angle_alpha   90.00
_cell.angle_beta   90.00
_cell.angle_gamma   90.00
#
_symmetry.space_group_name_H-M   'P 1'
#
loop_
_entity.id
_entity.type
_entity.pdbx_description
1 polymer ?
#
loop_
_entity_poly.entity_id
_entity_poly.type
_entity_poly.pdbx_seq_one_letter_code
_entity_poly.pdbx_strand_id
1 'polypeptide(L)'
;MTEHDILELLRLPLPKLQALASEERSKGKGSHVFVRGLLEFSSLCRRNCLYCGLRKQNRRLERYTLTREQLLSAAEAAYRAGVDTFVLQSGEWEHDPKKLADCITTLKERFGLPVTLSVGEHKKEDYALWRRAGADRYLIKHETASPELYARLHPGYTLEERVGALRTLAELGYETGSGFIIGLPGQTLEILARDILLIRNLHVAMCGVGPFVPQSATPMAKVPAGSVELTLRVISVLRLILPWANLPATTALASLSPVQGQRDGLLAGANVLMPSFTPQERRKSYTIYDNKAQVTMQAVREAIAQAGLTHTLDEAMAARTQGCRTQNNGQTAFGNFSGMTSHDKTQ
;
A
#
# COMPACT_ATOMS: atom_id res chain seq x y z
N MET A 1 7.36 11.06 -24.88
CA MET A 1 8.31 11.19 -23.75
C MET A 1 9.28 10.03 -23.81
N THR A 2 10.54 10.33 -23.93
CA THR A 2 11.66 9.40 -24.09
C THR A 2 12.45 9.28 -22.78
N GLU A 3 13.44 8.39 -22.75
CA GLU A 3 14.39 8.29 -21.62
C GLU A 3 15.15 9.61 -21.41
N HIS A 4 15.54 10.26 -22.51
CA HIS A 4 16.19 11.57 -22.47
C HIS A 4 15.32 12.65 -21.80
N ASP A 5 14.05 12.73 -22.15
CA ASP A 5 13.13 13.71 -21.55
C ASP A 5 13.02 13.51 -20.02
N ILE A 6 13.00 12.26 -19.57
CA ILE A 6 12.94 11.93 -18.14
C ILE A 6 14.23 12.33 -17.43
N LEU A 7 15.40 12.07 -18.05
CA LEU A 7 16.68 12.48 -17.50
C LEU A 7 16.78 14.00 -17.35
N GLU A 8 16.29 14.76 -18.32
CA GLU A 8 16.22 16.22 -18.23
C GLU A 8 15.32 16.69 -17.07
N LEU A 9 14.15 16.07 -16.89
CA LEU A 9 13.28 16.36 -15.74
C LEU A 9 13.97 16.05 -14.40
N LEU A 10 14.66 14.91 -14.30
CA LEU A 10 15.37 14.51 -13.08
C LEU A 10 16.52 15.48 -12.72
N ARG A 11 17.08 16.22 -13.70
CA ARG A 11 18.14 17.21 -13.49
C ARG A 11 17.66 18.61 -13.13
N LEU A 12 16.36 18.90 -13.26
CA LEU A 12 15.81 20.20 -12.91
C LEU A 12 16.10 20.55 -11.43
N PRO A 13 16.25 21.82 -11.06
CA PRO A 13 16.26 22.21 -9.65
C PRO A 13 15.02 21.68 -8.91
N LEU A 14 15.23 21.04 -7.75
CA LEU A 14 14.13 20.38 -7.03
C LEU A 14 12.94 21.31 -6.75
N PRO A 15 13.11 22.57 -6.31
CA PRO A 15 11.97 23.48 -6.07
C PRO A 15 11.14 23.72 -7.34
N LYS A 16 11.79 23.88 -8.51
CA LYS A 16 11.10 24.04 -9.80
C LYS A 16 10.32 22.79 -10.17
N LEU A 17 10.94 21.62 -10.02
CA LEU A 17 10.30 20.34 -10.32
C LEU A 17 9.09 20.06 -9.43
N GLN A 18 9.21 20.36 -8.13
CA GLN A 18 8.11 20.23 -7.17
C GLN A 18 6.95 21.20 -7.46
N ALA A 19 7.23 22.43 -7.87
CA ALA A 19 6.20 23.38 -8.28
C ALA A 19 5.39 22.87 -9.47
N LEU A 20 6.06 22.36 -10.52
CA LEU A 20 5.41 21.75 -11.67
C LEU A 20 4.56 20.52 -11.27
N ALA A 21 5.10 19.66 -10.43
CA ALA A 21 4.41 18.45 -9.96
C ALA A 21 3.19 18.79 -9.08
N SER A 22 3.30 19.83 -8.23
CA SER A 22 2.18 20.31 -7.39
C SER A 22 1.06 20.90 -8.25
N GLU A 23 1.38 21.66 -9.28
CA GLU A 23 0.42 22.16 -10.25
C GLU A 23 -0.30 21.01 -10.97
N GLU A 24 0.45 20.04 -11.50
CA GLU A 24 -0.11 18.89 -12.19
C GLU A 24 -0.99 18.02 -11.26
N ARG A 25 -0.55 17.82 -10.01
CA ARG A 25 -1.38 17.15 -9.00
C ARG A 25 -2.71 17.90 -8.78
N SER A 26 -2.66 19.22 -8.68
CA SER A 26 -3.85 20.04 -8.45
C SER A 26 -4.86 19.93 -9.59
N LYS A 27 -4.40 19.82 -10.85
CA LYS A 27 -5.25 19.59 -12.03
C LYS A 27 -5.87 18.19 -12.03
N GLY A 28 -5.07 17.15 -11.74
CA GLY A 28 -5.49 15.75 -11.89
C GLY A 28 -6.09 15.11 -10.64
N LYS A 29 -5.69 15.55 -9.43
CA LYS A 29 -6.07 14.96 -8.14
C LYS A 29 -6.65 15.95 -7.14
N GLY A 30 -6.63 17.24 -7.45
CA GLY A 30 -7.06 18.30 -6.52
C GLY A 30 -6.19 18.41 -5.28
N SER A 31 -6.75 18.88 -4.18
CA SER A 31 -6.09 18.99 -2.88
C SER A 31 -6.24 17.73 -2.01
N HIS A 32 -7.06 16.75 -2.44
CA HIS A 32 -7.41 15.60 -1.61
C HIS A 32 -6.26 14.58 -1.49
N VAL A 33 -6.01 14.13 -0.26
CA VAL A 33 -5.07 13.07 0.08
C VAL A 33 -5.86 11.84 0.54
N PHE A 34 -5.66 10.72 -0.15
CA PHE A 34 -6.24 9.44 0.25
C PHE A 34 -5.46 8.83 1.42
N VAL A 35 -6.18 8.30 2.40
CA VAL A 35 -5.59 7.65 3.57
C VAL A 35 -5.95 6.17 3.56
N ARG A 36 -4.96 5.31 3.29
CA ARG A 36 -5.16 3.87 3.14
C ARG A 36 -4.68 3.12 4.38
N GLY A 37 -5.57 2.36 5.01
CA GLY A 37 -5.25 1.55 6.19
C GLY A 37 -4.43 0.33 5.82
N LEU A 38 -3.17 0.28 6.27
CA LEU A 38 -2.25 -0.83 6.00
C LEU A 38 -2.43 -1.92 7.06
N LEU A 39 -2.69 -3.14 6.61
CA LEU A 39 -2.90 -4.35 7.39
C LEU A 39 -1.85 -5.38 6.97
N GLU A 40 -0.74 -5.45 7.68
CA GLU A 40 0.36 -6.38 7.44
C GLU A 40 0.00 -7.71 8.12
N PHE A 41 -0.71 -8.58 7.41
CA PHE A 41 -1.34 -9.74 8.03
C PHE A 41 -0.45 -10.98 8.14
N SER A 42 0.68 -11.04 7.39
CA SER A 42 1.64 -12.14 7.51
C SER A 42 3.05 -11.71 7.13
N SER A 43 4.04 -12.15 7.93
CA SER A 43 5.47 -11.97 7.65
C SER A 43 6.12 -13.19 6.98
N LEU A 44 5.35 -14.22 6.63
CA LEU A 44 5.83 -15.37 5.88
C LEU A 44 6.20 -14.95 4.45
N CYS A 45 7.38 -15.38 3.98
CA CYS A 45 7.85 -15.08 2.63
C CYS A 45 8.71 -16.23 2.09
N ARG A 46 8.42 -16.67 0.85
CA ARG A 46 9.22 -17.69 0.14
C ARG A 46 10.40 -17.11 -0.63
N ARG A 47 10.35 -15.78 -0.91
CA ARG A 47 11.40 -15.05 -1.64
C ARG A 47 12.65 -14.86 -0.80
N ASN A 48 13.76 -14.65 -1.49
CA ASN A 48 15.05 -14.43 -0.83
C ASN A 48 15.71 -13.11 -1.26
N CYS A 49 14.88 -12.07 -1.47
CA CYS A 49 15.34 -10.75 -1.89
C CYS A 49 16.46 -10.24 -0.98
N LEU A 50 17.55 -9.75 -1.57
CA LEU A 50 18.78 -9.45 -0.81
C LEU A 50 18.66 -8.24 0.11
N TYR A 51 17.64 -7.41 -0.07
CA TYR A 51 17.40 -6.17 0.68
C TYR A 51 16.29 -6.27 1.73
N CYS A 52 15.47 -7.32 1.70
CA CYS A 52 14.24 -7.39 2.48
C CYS A 52 14.40 -8.24 3.74
N GLY A 53 14.03 -7.71 4.90
CA GLY A 53 14.09 -8.43 6.16
C GLY A 53 13.11 -9.61 6.26
N LEU A 54 12.06 -9.66 5.42
CA LEU A 54 11.15 -10.81 5.34
C LEU A 54 11.72 -11.97 4.52
N ARG A 55 12.92 -11.86 3.96
CA ARG A 55 13.52 -12.90 3.13
C ARG A 55 13.56 -14.27 3.83
N LYS A 56 13.35 -15.35 3.05
CA LYS A 56 13.28 -16.73 3.54
C LYS A 56 14.48 -17.11 4.45
N GLN A 57 15.68 -16.65 4.10
CA GLN A 57 16.89 -16.96 4.84
C GLN A 57 17.08 -16.14 6.14
N ASN A 58 16.24 -15.15 6.42
CA ASN A 58 16.25 -14.48 7.71
C ASN A 58 15.61 -15.38 8.79
N ARG A 59 16.43 -16.24 9.41
CA ARG A 59 15.99 -17.16 10.47
C ARG A 59 15.83 -16.50 11.84
N ARG A 60 16.25 -15.23 11.98
CA ARG A 60 16.11 -14.46 13.24
C ARG A 60 14.75 -13.81 13.39
N LEU A 61 14.00 -13.69 12.28
CA LEU A 61 12.68 -13.05 12.27
C LEU A 61 11.65 -14.01 12.87
N GLU A 62 10.97 -13.57 13.92
CA GLU A 62 9.75 -14.21 14.40
C GLU A 62 8.65 -14.05 13.36
N ARG A 63 8.21 -15.16 12.77
CA ARG A 63 7.19 -15.18 11.74
C ARG A 63 5.80 -15.22 12.35
N TYR A 64 4.86 -14.53 11.71
CA TYR A 64 3.46 -14.56 12.12
C TYR A 64 2.51 -14.56 10.92
N THR A 65 1.30 -15.00 11.17
CA THR A 65 0.12 -14.75 10.35
C THR A 65 -1.02 -14.40 11.31
N LEU A 66 -1.73 -13.32 11.05
CA LEU A 66 -2.90 -12.93 11.84
C LEU A 66 -4.02 -13.96 11.64
N THR A 67 -4.76 -14.25 12.71
CA THR A 67 -6.02 -14.98 12.58
C THR A 67 -7.04 -14.12 11.83
N ARG A 68 -8.11 -14.76 11.35
CA ARG A 68 -9.22 -14.04 10.69
C ARG A 68 -9.78 -12.95 11.60
N GLU A 69 -9.98 -13.28 12.89
CA GLU A 69 -10.52 -12.36 13.91
C GLU A 69 -9.59 -11.18 14.15
N GLN A 70 -8.27 -11.41 14.24
CA GLN A 70 -7.28 -10.36 14.40
C GLN A 70 -7.26 -9.42 13.18
N LEU A 71 -7.33 -9.98 11.96
CA LEU A 71 -7.38 -9.19 10.73
C LEU A 71 -8.65 -8.34 10.65
N LEU A 72 -9.81 -8.92 10.96
CA LEU A 72 -11.09 -8.19 10.96
C LEU A 72 -11.15 -7.11 12.04
N SER A 73 -10.61 -7.37 13.23
CA SER A 73 -10.50 -6.36 14.30
C SER A 73 -9.60 -5.18 13.88
N ALA A 74 -8.46 -5.47 13.25
CA ALA A 74 -7.57 -4.43 12.74
C ALA A 74 -8.22 -3.62 11.59
N ALA A 75 -8.98 -4.28 10.72
CA ALA A 75 -9.75 -3.62 9.66
C ALA A 75 -10.86 -2.73 10.23
N GLU A 76 -11.56 -3.18 11.28
CA GLU A 76 -12.57 -2.37 11.97
C GLU A 76 -11.96 -1.11 12.60
N ALA A 77 -10.79 -1.24 13.25
CA ALA A 77 -10.06 -0.08 13.77
C ALA A 77 -9.68 0.91 12.66
N ALA A 78 -9.21 0.42 11.51
CA ALA A 78 -8.92 1.24 10.33
C ALA A 78 -10.18 1.92 9.78
N TYR A 79 -11.28 1.17 9.66
CA TYR A 79 -12.58 1.70 9.22
C TYR A 79 -13.05 2.83 10.12
N ARG A 80 -13.05 2.63 11.44
CA ARG A 80 -13.45 3.65 12.43
C ARG A 80 -12.55 4.88 12.40
N ALA A 81 -11.28 4.71 12.06
CA ALA A 81 -10.33 5.82 11.89
C ALA A 81 -10.55 6.63 10.59
N GLY A 82 -11.51 6.26 9.74
CA GLY A 82 -11.89 7.01 8.55
C GLY A 82 -11.10 6.69 7.28
N VAL A 83 -10.29 5.62 7.23
CA VAL A 83 -9.48 5.31 6.04
C VAL A 83 -10.32 5.06 4.79
N ASP A 84 -9.79 5.38 3.62
CA ASP A 84 -10.50 5.25 2.32
C ASP A 84 -10.44 3.84 1.72
N THR A 85 -9.47 3.04 2.13
CA THR A 85 -9.14 1.75 1.52
C THR A 85 -8.45 0.86 2.53
N PHE A 86 -8.69 -0.45 2.47
CA PHE A 86 -7.86 -1.45 3.14
C PHE A 86 -6.72 -1.91 2.22
N VAL A 87 -5.51 -1.99 2.74
CA VAL A 87 -4.35 -2.58 2.07
C VAL A 87 -3.93 -3.82 2.83
N LEU A 88 -4.25 -5.00 2.31
CA LEU A 88 -3.82 -6.28 2.85
C LEU A 88 -2.43 -6.59 2.32
N GLN A 89 -1.44 -6.56 3.19
CA GLN A 89 -0.04 -6.79 2.82
C GLN A 89 0.54 -7.99 3.55
N SER A 90 1.35 -8.78 2.82
CA SER A 90 2.15 -9.86 3.41
C SER A 90 3.48 -10.02 2.69
N GLY A 91 4.37 -10.87 3.23
CA GLY A 91 5.39 -11.47 2.39
C GLY A 91 4.74 -12.37 1.32
N GLU A 92 5.49 -12.68 0.27
CA GLU A 92 5.02 -13.61 -0.77
C GLU A 92 5.09 -15.04 -0.26
N TRP A 93 3.93 -15.61 0.03
CA TRP A 93 3.78 -16.94 0.60
C TRP A 93 2.59 -17.67 -0.04
N GLU A 94 2.59 -19.00 0.03
CA GLU A 94 1.47 -19.83 -0.38
C GLU A 94 0.36 -19.76 0.68
N HIS A 95 -0.38 -18.64 0.68
CA HIS A 95 -1.60 -18.53 1.47
C HIS A 95 -2.66 -19.49 0.91
N ASP A 96 -3.51 -20.01 1.80
CA ASP A 96 -4.72 -20.66 1.35
C ASP A 96 -5.59 -19.63 0.59
N PRO A 97 -5.73 -19.74 -0.75
CA PRO A 97 -6.37 -18.70 -1.53
C PRO A 97 -7.87 -18.56 -1.19
N LYS A 98 -8.52 -19.61 -0.72
CA LYS A 98 -9.94 -19.58 -0.30
C LYS A 98 -10.10 -18.80 0.99
N LYS A 99 -9.22 -19.00 1.98
CA LYS A 99 -9.26 -18.24 3.24
C LYS A 99 -9.04 -16.74 3.02
N LEU A 100 -8.14 -16.37 2.12
CA LEU A 100 -7.95 -14.96 1.78
C LEU A 100 -9.18 -14.40 1.04
N ALA A 101 -9.78 -15.16 0.12
CA ALA A 101 -11.02 -14.80 -0.56
C ALA A 101 -12.16 -14.55 0.45
N ASP A 102 -12.35 -15.46 1.41
CA ASP A 102 -13.38 -15.31 2.47
C ASP A 102 -13.16 -14.05 3.32
N CYS A 103 -11.89 -13.75 3.65
CA CYS A 103 -11.56 -12.49 4.34
C CYS A 103 -11.92 -11.26 3.49
N ILE A 104 -11.59 -11.27 2.20
CA ILE A 104 -11.90 -10.16 1.28
C ILE A 104 -13.42 -9.96 1.19
N THR A 105 -14.19 -11.03 0.96
CA THR A 105 -15.66 -10.99 0.92
C THR A 105 -16.22 -10.38 2.21
N THR A 106 -15.76 -10.86 3.37
CA THR A 106 -16.19 -10.34 4.66
C THR A 106 -15.87 -8.85 4.84
N LEU A 107 -14.69 -8.40 4.40
CA LEU A 107 -14.32 -6.98 4.46
C LEU A 107 -15.22 -6.12 3.58
N LYS A 108 -15.54 -6.60 2.38
CA LYS A 108 -16.44 -5.91 1.44
C LYS A 108 -17.86 -5.81 1.99
N GLU A 109 -18.40 -6.91 2.51
CA GLU A 109 -19.75 -6.95 3.08
C GLU A 109 -19.90 -6.09 4.34
N ARG A 110 -18.91 -6.13 5.24
CA ARG A 110 -18.97 -5.39 6.52
C ARG A 110 -18.71 -3.90 6.39
N PHE A 111 -17.79 -3.50 5.50
CA PHE A 111 -17.26 -2.13 5.49
C PHE A 111 -17.46 -1.40 4.16
N GLY A 112 -17.71 -2.10 3.06
CA GLY A 112 -17.93 -1.49 1.73
C GLY A 112 -16.71 -0.79 1.12
N LEU A 113 -15.55 -0.76 1.81
CA LEU A 113 -14.36 -0.07 1.33
C LEU A 113 -13.64 -0.85 0.22
N PRO A 114 -12.93 -0.16 -0.67
CA PRO A 114 -12.02 -0.82 -1.59
C PRO A 114 -10.94 -1.63 -0.87
N VAL A 115 -10.59 -2.80 -1.43
CA VAL A 115 -9.55 -3.69 -0.93
C VAL A 115 -8.40 -3.76 -1.92
N THR A 116 -7.20 -3.41 -1.47
CA THR A 116 -5.95 -3.57 -2.21
C THR A 116 -5.18 -4.76 -1.67
N LEU A 117 -4.73 -5.66 -2.53
CA LEU A 117 -3.83 -6.76 -2.17
C LEU A 117 -2.37 -6.39 -2.50
N SER A 118 -1.46 -6.74 -1.60
CA SER A 118 0.00 -6.66 -1.81
C SER A 118 0.64 -7.90 -1.19
N VAL A 119 0.45 -9.05 -1.83
CA VAL A 119 0.81 -10.37 -1.31
C VAL A 119 1.82 -11.13 -2.19
N GLY A 120 2.43 -10.43 -3.16
CA GLY A 120 3.44 -10.98 -4.07
C GLY A 120 2.84 -11.67 -5.30
N GLU A 121 3.59 -12.58 -5.90
CA GLU A 121 3.19 -13.30 -7.10
C GLU A 121 2.48 -14.61 -6.77
N HIS A 122 1.37 -14.85 -7.47
CA HIS A 122 0.54 -16.05 -7.35
C HIS A 122 0.11 -16.55 -8.73
N LYS A 123 -0.62 -17.66 -8.75
CA LYS A 123 -1.19 -18.21 -9.98
C LYS A 123 -2.37 -17.34 -10.47
N LYS A 124 -2.64 -17.37 -11.76
CA LYS A 124 -3.77 -16.64 -12.39
C LYS A 124 -5.11 -16.98 -11.74
N GLU A 125 -5.28 -18.24 -11.35
CA GLU A 125 -6.50 -18.74 -10.69
C GLU A 125 -6.73 -18.10 -9.33
N ASP A 126 -5.66 -17.88 -8.55
CA ASP A 126 -5.72 -17.22 -7.25
C ASP A 126 -6.10 -15.73 -7.42
N TYR A 127 -5.46 -15.04 -8.36
CA TYR A 127 -5.83 -13.67 -8.71
C TYR A 127 -7.31 -13.57 -9.12
N ALA A 128 -7.78 -14.49 -10.00
CA ALA A 128 -9.16 -14.49 -10.43
C ALA A 128 -10.14 -14.78 -9.27
N LEU A 129 -9.77 -15.67 -8.34
CA LEU A 129 -10.57 -15.96 -7.15
C LEU A 129 -10.70 -14.71 -6.25
N TRP A 130 -9.60 -14.05 -5.93
CA TRP A 130 -9.61 -12.85 -5.09
C TRP A 130 -10.32 -11.67 -5.76
N ARG A 131 -10.20 -11.54 -7.09
CA ARG A 131 -10.96 -10.53 -7.85
C ARG A 131 -12.47 -10.74 -7.73
N ARG A 132 -12.94 -11.98 -7.89
CA ARG A 132 -14.36 -12.33 -7.69
C ARG A 132 -14.82 -12.14 -6.24
N ALA A 133 -13.94 -12.34 -5.25
CA ALA A 133 -14.22 -12.08 -3.84
C ALA A 133 -14.34 -10.57 -3.51
N GLY A 134 -14.03 -9.68 -4.46
CA GLY A 134 -14.18 -8.24 -4.31
C GLY A 134 -12.88 -7.46 -4.10
N ALA A 135 -11.70 -8.07 -4.30
CA ALA A 135 -10.46 -7.31 -4.33
C ALA A 135 -10.45 -6.36 -5.53
N ASP A 136 -10.28 -5.05 -5.27
CA ASP A 136 -10.37 -4.01 -6.29
C ASP A 136 -9.01 -3.74 -6.94
N ARG A 137 -7.94 -3.77 -6.13
CA ARG A 137 -6.58 -3.34 -6.51
C ARG A 137 -5.55 -4.38 -6.15
N TYR A 138 -4.48 -4.40 -6.93
CA TYR A 138 -3.32 -5.27 -6.63
C TYR A 138 -2.01 -4.52 -6.85
N LEU A 139 -1.12 -4.56 -5.86
CA LEU A 139 0.19 -3.92 -5.89
C LEU A 139 1.30 -4.96 -5.90
N ILE A 140 2.09 -4.99 -6.97
CA ILE A 140 3.36 -5.73 -7.05
C ILE A 140 4.42 -4.77 -7.61
N LYS A 141 5.42 -4.45 -6.81
CA LYS A 141 6.51 -3.59 -7.26
C LYS A 141 7.47 -4.37 -8.16
N HIS A 142 7.88 -3.78 -9.29
CA HIS A 142 8.90 -4.37 -10.16
C HIS A 142 10.33 -4.11 -9.63
N GLU A 143 10.49 -3.21 -8.69
CA GLU A 143 11.68 -2.85 -7.91
C GLU A 143 12.81 -2.23 -8.73
N THR A 144 13.07 -2.68 -9.95
CA THR A 144 13.96 -2.07 -10.95
C THR A 144 13.65 -2.61 -12.35
N ALA A 145 13.79 -1.78 -13.37
CA ALA A 145 13.61 -2.14 -14.78
C ALA A 145 14.89 -2.69 -15.44
N SER A 146 16.02 -2.78 -14.71
CA SER A 146 17.21 -3.47 -15.19
C SER A 146 17.08 -4.97 -14.91
N PRO A 147 17.01 -5.85 -15.93
CA PRO A 147 16.94 -7.30 -15.73
C PRO A 147 18.13 -7.85 -14.93
N GLU A 148 19.34 -7.30 -15.17
CA GLU A 148 20.56 -7.74 -14.48
C GLU A 148 20.54 -7.34 -13.01
N LEU A 149 20.11 -6.11 -12.69
CA LEU A 149 19.97 -5.65 -11.31
C LEU A 149 18.85 -6.41 -10.61
N TYR A 150 17.74 -6.66 -11.29
CA TYR A 150 16.62 -7.44 -10.77
C TYR A 150 17.05 -8.86 -10.39
N ALA A 151 17.69 -9.60 -11.32
CA ALA A 151 18.15 -10.97 -11.09
C ALA A 151 19.16 -11.05 -9.94
N ARG A 152 20.06 -10.06 -9.81
CA ARG A 152 21.01 -9.98 -8.69
C ARG A 152 20.31 -9.82 -7.35
N LEU A 153 19.26 -8.97 -7.28
CA LEU A 153 18.55 -8.66 -6.05
C LEU A 153 17.49 -9.70 -5.66
N HIS A 154 17.00 -10.47 -6.63
CA HIS A 154 15.93 -11.46 -6.49
C HIS A 154 16.40 -12.85 -6.98
N PRO A 155 17.29 -13.53 -6.25
CA PRO A 155 17.83 -14.81 -6.69
C PRO A 155 16.76 -15.83 -7.06
N GLY A 156 16.86 -16.38 -8.28
CA GLY A 156 15.94 -17.37 -8.83
C GLY A 156 14.65 -16.81 -9.45
N TYR A 157 14.57 -15.51 -9.67
CA TYR A 157 13.39 -14.85 -10.26
C TYR A 157 13.81 -13.81 -11.30
N THR A 158 12.94 -13.58 -12.29
CA THR A 158 13.18 -12.66 -13.39
C THR A 158 12.25 -11.46 -13.37
N LEU A 159 12.71 -10.35 -13.97
CA LEU A 159 11.86 -9.17 -14.18
C LEU A 159 10.69 -9.48 -15.13
N GLU A 160 10.90 -10.35 -16.11
CA GLU A 160 9.88 -10.74 -17.08
C GLU A 160 8.69 -11.43 -16.41
N GLU A 161 8.93 -12.37 -15.48
CA GLU A 161 7.89 -13.02 -14.68
C GLU A 161 7.12 -11.96 -13.86
N ARG A 162 7.81 -11.01 -13.24
CA ARG A 162 7.22 -9.91 -12.46
C ARG A 162 6.31 -9.03 -13.31
N VAL A 163 6.76 -8.64 -14.49
CA VAL A 163 5.98 -7.85 -15.44
C VAL A 163 4.81 -8.66 -16.01
N GLY A 164 5.03 -9.95 -16.26
CA GLY A 164 3.98 -10.90 -16.68
C GLY A 164 2.84 -10.97 -15.65
N ALA A 165 3.17 -11.06 -14.35
CA ALA A 165 2.17 -11.03 -13.28
C ALA A 165 1.35 -9.72 -13.28
N LEU A 166 1.99 -8.55 -13.47
CA LEU A 166 1.31 -7.26 -13.58
C LEU A 166 0.34 -7.20 -14.77
N ARG A 167 0.72 -7.75 -15.92
CA ARG A 167 -0.15 -7.83 -17.11
C ARG A 167 -1.35 -8.75 -16.85
N THR A 168 -1.11 -9.91 -16.25
CA THR A 168 -2.19 -10.85 -15.85
C THR A 168 -3.20 -10.19 -14.89
N LEU A 169 -2.72 -9.40 -13.93
CA LEU A 169 -3.60 -8.67 -13.01
C LEU A 169 -4.44 -7.62 -13.75
N ALA A 170 -3.85 -6.89 -14.70
CA ALA A 170 -4.58 -5.92 -15.53
C ALA A 170 -5.66 -6.60 -16.39
N GLU A 171 -5.33 -7.74 -17.03
CA GLU A 171 -6.29 -8.56 -17.80
C GLU A 171 -7.47 -9.04 -16.96
N LEU A 172 -7.25 -9.33 -15.68
CA LEU A 172 -8.30 -9.73 -14.74
C LEU A 172 -9.13 -8.54 -14.21
N GLY A 173 -8.86 -7.31 -14.65
CA GLY A 173 -9.62 -6.12 -14.29
C GLY A 173 -9.28 -5.52 -12.93
N TYR A 174 -8.09 -5.78 -12.38
CA TYR A 174 -7.59 -5.05 -11.23
C TYR A 174 -7.14 -3.64 -11.59
N GLU A 175 -7.38 -2.67 -10.72
CA GLU A 175 -6.57 -1.45 -10.70
C GLU A 175 -5.16 -1.84 -10.26
N THR A 176 -4.24 -1.99 -11.22
CA THR A 176 -2.88 -2.44 -10.94
C THR A 176 -2.02 -1.34 -10.35
N GLY A 177 -1.11 -1.75 -9.47
CA GLY A 177 -0.07 -0.91 -8.90
C GLY A 177 1.30 -1.55 -9.05
N SER A 178 2.31 -0.73 -9.32
CA SER A 178 3.69 -1.16 -9.29
C SER A 178 4.58 -0.11 -8.61
N GLY A 179 5.87 -0.19 -8.79
CA GLY A 179 6.85 0.75 -8.23
C GLY A 179 8.24 0.16 -8.18
N PHE A 180 9.17 0.95 -7.67
CA PHE A 180 10.58 0.58 -7.61
C PHE A 180 11.27 1.18 -6.39
N ILE A 181 12.48 0.73 -6.11
CA ILE A 181 13.32 1.22 -5.01
C ILE A 181 14.34 2.21 -5.60
N ILE A 182 14.59 3.30 -4.87
CA ILE A 182 15.52 4.36 -5.28
C ILE A 182 16.80 4.26 -4.45
N GLY A 183 17.96 4.27 -5.12
CA GLY A 183 19.27 4.17 -4.47
C GLY A 183 19.75 2.74 -4.25
N LEU A 184 19.33 1.80 -5.09
CA LEU A 184 19.89 0.44 -5.12
C LEU A 184 21.35 0.47 -5.60
N PRO A 185 22.23 -0.39 -5.08
CA PRO A 185 23.62 -0.49 -5.56
C PRO A 185 23.70 -0.80 -7.05
N GLY A 186 24.35 0.08 -7.82
CA GLY A 186 24.47 -0.01 -9.26
C GLY A 186 23.28 0.56 -10.04
N GLN A 187 22.31 1.15 -9.37
CA GLN A 187 21.22 1.89 -10.02
C GLN A 187 21.74 3.27 -10.48
N THR A 188 21.65 3.55 -11.77
CA THR A 188 21.98 4.86 -12.38
C THR A 188 20.72 5.67 -12.67
N LEU A 189 20.88 6.94 -13.07
CA LEU A 189 19.73 7.77 -13.49
C LEU A 189 19.04 7.20 -14.74
N GLU A 190 19.79 6.56 -15.64
CA GLU A 190 19.25 5.88 -16.82
C GLU A 190 18.39 4.67 -16.43
N ILE A 191 18.79 3.90 -15.41
CA ILE A 191 17.95 2.82 -14.87
C ILE A 191 16.67 3.40 -14.27
N LEU A 192 16.75 4.49 -13.48
CA LEU A 192 15.57 5.17 -12.94
C LEU A 192 14.65 5.70 -14.04
N ALA A 193 15.20 6.25 -15.12
CA ALA A 193 14.42 6.69 -16.27
C ALA A 193 13.67 5.52 -16.94
N ARG A 194 14.33 4.36 -17.06
CA ARG A 194 13.68 3.13 -17.56
C ARG A 194 12.63 2.57 -16.58
N ASP A 195 12.86 2.67 -15.26
CA ASP A 195 11.86 2.35 -14.24
C ASP A 195 10.57 3.17 -14.44
N ILE A 196 10.73 4.48 -14.66
CA ILE A 196 9.61 5.40 -14.89
C ILE A 196 8.90 5.10 -16.22
N LEU A 197 9.64 4.80 -17.30
CA LEU A 197 9.06 4.40 -18.58
C LEU A 197 8.29 3.10 -18.48
N LEU A 198 8.82 2.10 -17.76
CA LEU A 198 8.13 0.83 -17.53
C LEU A 198 6.79 1.05 -16.84
N ILE A 199 6.75 1.86 -15.77
CA ILE A 199 5.52 2.22 -15.05
C ILE A 199 4.51 2.88 -15.99
N ARG A 200 4.94 3.82 -16.81
CA ARG A 200 4.09 4.50 -17.79
C ARG A 200 3.51 3.51 -18.80
N ASN A 201 4.34 2.62 -19.33
CA ASN A 201 3.94 1.63 -20.35
C ASN A 201 2.98 0.56 -19.77
N LEU A 202 3.06 0.28 -18.48
CA LEU A 202 2.14 -0.62 -17.78
C LEU A 202 0.79 0.05 -17.42
N HIS A 203 0.64 1.36 -17.65
CA HIS A 203 -0.59 2.13 -17.37
C HIS A 203 -1.12 1.91 -15.95
N VAL A 204 -0.23 1.84 -14.96
CA VAL A 204 -0.64 1.55 -13.59
C VAL A 204 -1.49 2.66 -12.99
N ALA A 205 -2.47 2.28 -12.17
CA ALA A 205 -3.30 3.20 -11.39
C ALA A 205 -2.63 3.67 -10.09
N MET A 206 -1.57 2.97 -9.65
CA MET A 206 -0.82 3.26 -8.42
C MET A 206 0.68 3.06 -8.68
N CYS A 207 1.52 3.99 -8.20
CA CYS A 207 2.96 3.82 -8.28
C CYS A 207 3.63 4.15 -6.94
N GLY A 208 4.15 3.11 -6.26
CA GLY A 208 4.82 3.22 -4.96
C GLY A 208 6.33 3.25 -5.09
N VAL A 209 6.95 4.41 -4.93
CA VAL A 209 8.41 4.56 -4.91
C VAL A 209 8.89 4.99 -3.53
N GLY A 210 10.09 4.58 -3.18
CA GLY A 210 10.71 4.98 -1.90
C GLY A 210 12.20 4.72 -1.92
N PRO A 211 12.94 5.37 -1.03
CA PRO A 211 14.37 5.16 -0.92
C PRO A 211 14.67 3.73 -0.44
N PHE A 212 15.79 3.20 -0.88
CA PHE A 212 16.36 2.01 -0.27
C PHE A 212 16.67 2.30 1.21
N VAL A 213 16.23 1.43 2.09
CA VAL A 213 16.56 1.47 3.53
C VAL A 213 17.18 0.12 3.88
N PRO A 214 18.41 0.07 4.40
CA PRO A 214 19.08 -1.19 4.73
C PRO A 214 18.35 -1.93 5.85
N GLN A 215 18.56 -3.26 5.88
CA GLN A 215 18.06 -4.13 6.93
C GLN A 215 19.19 -5.03 7.45
N SER A 216 19.41 -5.02 8.76
CA SER A 216 20.57 -5.60 9.45
C SER A 216 20.71 -7.12 9.27
N ALA A 217 19.63 -7.86 9.04
CA ALA A 217 19.66 -9.31 8.81
C ALA A 217 19.67 -9.69 7.31
N THR A 218 20.13 -8.79 6.43
CA THR A 218 20.23 -9.02 4.98
C THR A 218 21.67 -8.91 4.48
N PRO A 219 21.97 -9.44 3.28
CA PRO A 219 23.26 -9.23 2.64
C PRO A 219 23.58 -7.74 2.36
N MET A 220 22.54 -6.88 2.31
CA MET A 220 22.69 -5.45 2.03
C MET A 220 22.70 -4.58 3.30
N ALA A 221 22.93 -5.16 4.47
CA ALA A 221 22.94 -4.45 5.76
C ALA A 221 23.92 -3.26 5.85
N LYS A 222 25.03 -3.33 5.13
CA LYS A 222 26.08 -2.29 5.12
C LYS A 222 26.01 -1.36 3.92
N VAL A 223 25.01 -1.51 3.04
CA VAL A 223 24.81 -0.64 1.90
C VAL A 223 24.21 0.68 2.38
N PRO A 224 24.74 1.84 1.95
CA PRO A 224 24.16 3.14 2.30
C PRO A 224 22.68 3.23 1.91
N ALA A 225 21.90 3.94 2.72
CA ALA A 225 20.51 4.23 2.38
C ALA A 225 20.40 5.09 1.11
N GLY A 226 19.27 4.97 0.41
CA GLY A 226 18.95 5.79 -0.75
C GLY A 226 18.69 7.26 -0.38
N SER A 227 18.78 8.15 -1.37
CA SER A 227 18.61 9.59 -1.19
C SER A 227 17.15 9.98 -1.04
N VAL A 228 16.82 10.74 0.02
CA VAL A 228 15.53 11.39 0.20
C VAL A 228 15.29 12.38 -0.94
N GLU A 229 16.26 13.24 -1.27
CA GLU A 229 16.14 14.22 -2.35
C GLU A 229 15.85 13.56 -3.71
N LEU A 230 16.60 12.51 -4.07
CA LEU A 230 16.37 11.79 -5.33
C LEU A 230 14.97 11.14 -5.33
N THR A 231 14.50 10.65 -4.18
CA THR A 231 13.14 10.11 -4.05
C THR A 231 12.08 11.18 -4.31
N LEU A 232 12.24 12.39 -3.76
CA LEU A 232 11.33 13.51 -4.02
C LEU A 232 11.34 13.92 -5.49
N ARG A 233 12.53 13.96 -6.15
CA ARG A 233 12.63 14.18 -7.59
C ARG A 233 11.85 13.16 -8.39
N VAL A 234 12.03 11.89 -8.10
CA VAL A 234 11.32 10.79 -8.79
C VAL A 234 9.81 10.86 -8.57
N ILE A 235 9.33 11.16 -7.36
CA ILE A 235 7.89 11.38 -7.10
C ILE A 235 7.36 12.52 -7.97
N SER A 236 8.10 13.65 -8.07
CA SER A 236 7.69 14.78 -8.87
C SER A 236 7.65 14.46 -10.38
N VAL A 237 8.65 13.75 -10.88
CA VAL A 237 8.67 13.30 -12.30
C VAL A 237 7.52 12.33 -12.55
N LEU A 238 7.27 11.39 -11.65
CA LEU A 238 6.14 10.46 -11.77
C LEU A 238 4.80 11.21 -11.80
N ARG A 239 4.62 12.27 -11.02
CA ARG A 239 3.40 13.07 -11.05
C ARG A 239 3.19 13.74 -12.41
N LEU A 240 4.26 14.27 -13.01
CA LEU A 240 4.18 14.89 -14.34
C LEU A 240 3.86 13.88 -15.46
N ILE A 241 4.35 12.65 -15.32
CA ILE A 241 4.18 11.59 -16.33
C ILE A 241 2.89 10.81 -16.14
N LEU A 242 2.41 10.68 -14.90
CA LEU A 242 1.24 9.90 -14.50
C LEU A 242 0.26 10.77 -13.71
N PRO A 243 -0.35 11.79 -14.32
CA PRO A 243 -1.24 12.71 -13.60
C PRO A 243 -2.44 11.99 -12.95
N TRP A 244 -2.86 10.87 -13.54
CA TRP A 244 -3.97 10.04 -13.05
C TRP A 244 -3.60 9.10 -11.90
N ALA A 245 -2.31 8.74 -11.72
CA ALA A 245 -1.92 7.69 -10.79
C ALA A 245 -1.96 8.15 -9.33
N ASN A 246 -2.23 7.20 -8.43
CA ASN A 246 -2.10 7.41 -7.00
C ASN A 246 -0.64 7.15 -6.58
N LEU A 247 0.01 8.16 -6.02
CA LEU A 247 1.40 8.14 -5.59
C LEU A 247 1.48 8.26 -4.07
N PRO A 248 1.98 7.25 -3.33
CA PRO A 248 2.16 7.35 -1.89
C PRO A 248 3.43 8.10 -1.51
N ALA A 249 3.35 8.96 -0.49
CA ALA A 249 4.51 9.32 0.30
C ALA A 249 4.78 8.15 1.26
N THR A 250 5.75 7.30 0.90
CA THR A 250 5.91 5.97 1.48
C THR A 250 6.43 5.98 2.92
N THR A 251 6.20 4.88 3.64
CA THR A 251 6.79 4.65 4.97
C THR A 251 8.33 4.66 4.93
N ALA A 252 8.94 4.22 3.82
CA ALA A 252 10.40 4.28 3.66
C ALA A 252 10.93 5.71 3.66
N LEU A 253 10.21 6.64 3.02
CA LEU A 253 10.54 8.07 3.05
C LEU A 253 10.41 8.64 4.47
N ALA A 254 9.33 8.29 5.19
CA ALA A 254 9.16 8.63 6.59
C ALA A 254 10.25 8.03 7.49
N SER A 255 10.79 6.86 7.16
CA SER A 255 11.85 6.21 7.95
C SER A 255 13.21 6.91 7.82
N LEU A 256 13.52 7.48 6.65
CA LEU A 256 14.75 8.26 6.44
C LEU A 256 14.59 9.75 6.80
N SER A 257 13.37 10.27 6.77
CA SER A 257 13.04 11.65 7.15
C SER A 257 11.79 11.67 8.04
N PRO A 258 11.93 11.33 9.33
CA PRO A 258 10.79 11.05 10.23
C PRO A 258 9.84 12.24 10.42
N VAL A 259 10.36 13.48 10.43
CA VAL A 259 9.55 14.68 10.69
C VAL A 259 8.91 15.25 9.44
N GLN A 260 9.61 15.19 8.31
CA GLN A 260 9.25 15.94 7.11
C GLN A 260 8.93 15.05 5.89
N GLY A 261 9.42 13.81 5.87
CA GLY A 261 9.43 12.98 4.67
C GLY A 261 8.05 12.80 4.03
N GLN A 262 7.00 12.59 4.81
CA GLN A 262 5.64 12.46 4.26
C GLN A 262 5.08 13.78 3.74
N ARG A 263 5.27 14.89 4.47
CA ARG A 263 4.92 16.23 4.02
C ARG A 263 5.63 16.56 2.70
N ASP A 264 6.94 16.37 2.66
CA ASP A 264 7.75 16.70 1.48
C ASP A 264 7.38 15.80 0.28
N GLY A 265 7.04 14.52 0.54
CA GLY A 265 6.48 13.63 -0.47
C GLY A 265 5.15 14.15 -1.04
N LEU A 266 4.25 14.65 -0.19
CA LEU A 266 3.00 15.28 -0.62
C LEU A 266 3.27 16.54 -1.45
N LEU A 267 4.19 17.40 -1.03
CA LEU A 267 4.62 18.59 -1.78
C LEU A 267 5.31 18.24 -3.11
N ALA A 268 5.96 17.08 -3.19
CA ALA A 268 6.54 16.55 -4.42
C ALA A 268 5.50 15.94 -5.39
N GLY A 269 4.21 15.94 -5.05
CA GLY A 269 3.14 15.48 -5.93
C GLY A 269 2.50 14.15 -5.51
N ALA A 270 2.88 13.55 -4.38
CA ALA A 270 2.15 12.41 -3.81
C ALA A 270 0.73 12.82 -3.37
N ASN A 271 -0.16 11.84 -3.29
CA ASN A 271 -1.56 12.04 -2.88
C ASN A 271 -2.10 10.88 -2.03
N VAL A 272 -1.24 10.04 -1.48
CA VAL A 272 -1.64 8.90 -0.63
C VAL A 272 -0.72 8.81 0.59
N LEU A 273 -1.30 8.59 1.77
CA LEU A 273 -0.60 8.20 3.00
C LEU A 273 -1.14 6.86 3.50
N MET A 274 -0.26 6.07 4.15
CA MET A 274 -0.61 4.71 4.57
C MET A 274 -0.25 4.48 6.05
N PRO A 275 -1.13 4.85 7.00
CA PRO A 275 -0.96 4.47 8.41
C PRO A 275 -1.15 2.98 8.60
N SER A 276 -0.35 2.37 9.51
CA SER A 276 -0.44 0.95 9.82
C SER A 276 -1.45 0.70 10.95
N PHE A 277 -2.36 -0.24 10.70
CA PHE A 277 -3.31 -0.78 11.67
C PHE A 277 -2.97 -2.22 12.08
N THR A 278 -1.84 -2.75 11.62
CA THR A 278 -1.29 -4.01 12.12
C THR A 278 -1.20 -3.96 13.65
N PRO A 279 -1.63 -5.01 14.38
CA PRO A 279 -1.51 -5.07 15.83
C PRO A 279 -0.10 -4.76 16.31
N GLN A 280 0.03 -3.95 17.36
CA GLN A 280 1.32 -3.37 17.79
C GLN A 280 2.36 -4.44 18.08
N GLU A 281 1.96 -5.56 18.70
CA GLU A 281 2.83 -6.69 19.02
C GLU A 281 3.39 -7.40 17.78
N ARG A 282 2.73 -7.25 16.61
CA ARG A 282 3.15 -7.85 15.34
C ARG A 282 3.97 -6.91 14.45
N ARG A 283 3.88 -5.59 14.66
CA ARG A 283 4.60 -4.59 13.83
C ARG A 283 6.11 -4.80 13.87
N LYS A 284 6.68 -5.16 15.04
CA LYS A 284 8.11 -5.47 15.20
C LYS A 284 8.57 -6.73 14.47
N SER A 285 7.62 -7.59 14.07
CA SER A 285 7.89 -8.81 13.28
C SER A 285 7.60 -8.61 11.78
N TYR A 286 7.33 -7.38 11.34
CA TYR A 286 7.20 -7.01 9.93
C TYR A 286 8.28 -6.00 9.51
N THR A 287 9.53 -6.40 9.66
CA THR A 287 10.72 -5.56 9.43
C THR A 287 11.27 -5.75 8.03
N ILE A 288 10.61 -5.19 7.03
CA ILE A 288 11.12 -5.20 5.64
C ILE A 288 12.45 -4.45 5.53
N TYR A 289 12.67 -3.45 6.36
CA TYR A 289 13.92 -2.72 6.58
C TYR A 289 14.01 -2.25 8.04
N ASP A 290 15.19 -1.80 8.49
CA ASP A 290 15.42 -1.34 9.86
C ASP A 290 14.78 0.04 10.10
N ASN A 291 14.49 0.34 11.37
CA ASN A 291 13.92 1.63 11.79
C ASN A 291 12.66 2.05 11.02
N LYS A 292 11.85 1.06 10.63
CA LYS A 292 10.59 1.31 9.92
C LYS A 292 9.70 2.26 10.72
N ALA A 293 9.41 3.45 10.15
CA ALA A 293 8.58 4.46 10.78
C ALA A 293 7.19 3.91 11.13
N GLN A 294 6.69 4.28 12.30
CA GLN A 294 5.32 4.01 12.70
C GLN A 294 4.44 5.19 12.28
N VAL A 295 3.84 5.11 11.10
CA VAL A 295 2.93 6.14 10.60
C VAL A 295 1.61 6.02 11.35
N THR A 296 1.34 6.97 12.24
CA THR A 296 0.09 7.07 13.01
C THR A 296 -0.92 7.96 12.30
N MET A 297 -2.20 7.87 12.70
CA MET A 297 -3.25 8.76 12.18
C MET A 297 -2.99 10.23 12.51
N GLN A 298 -2.38 10.51 13.67
CA GLN A 298 -1.97 11.87 14.03
C GLN A 298 -0.89 12.39 13.07
N ALA A 299 0.19 11.63 12.85
CA ALA A 299 1.24 12.02 11.91
C ALA A 299 0.71 12.23 10.48
N VAL A 300 -0.29 11.42 10.05
CA VAL A 300 -0.99 11.61 8.77
C VAL A 300 -1.69 12.96 8.70
N ARG A 301 -2.50 13.31 9.71
CA ARG A 301 -3.20 14.61 9.75
C ARG A 301 -2.22 15.78 9.74
N GLU A 302 -1.17 15.69 10.54
CA GLU A 302 -0.12 16.74 10.62
C GLU A 302 0.58 16.92 9.26
N ALA A 303 0.97 15.82 8.58
CA ALA A 303 1.62 15.89 7.28
C ALA A 303 0.72 16.52 6.21
N ILE A 304 -0.57 16.18 6.20
CA ILE A 304 -1.56 16.73 5.26
C ILE A 304 -1.76 18.24 5.52
N ALA A 305 -1.97 18.62 6.78
CA ALA A 305 -2.16 20.01 7.17
C ALA A 305 -0.93 20.88 6.84
N GLN A 306 0.28 20.39 7.16
CA GLN A 306 1.54 21.08 6.85
C GLN A 306 1.81 21.20 5.34
N ALA A 307 1.24 20.30 4.53
CA ALA A 307 1.32 20.37 3.07
C ALA A 307 0.24 21.31 2.46
N GLY A 308 -0.67 21.85 3.26
CA GLY A 308 -1.79 22.68 2.80
C GLY A 308 -2.82 21.89 1.99
N LEU A 309 -2.96 20.58 2.27
CA LEU A 309 -3.84 19.66 1.56
C LEU A 309 -5.05 19.26 2.42
N THR A 310 -6.00 18.56 1.84
CA THR A 310 -7.27 18.16 2.45
C THR A 310 -7.44 16.65 2.54
N HIS A 311 -8.31 16.19 3.41
CA HIS A 311 -8.73 14.79 3.54
C HIS A 311 -10.17 14.72 4.06
N THR A 312 -10.81 13.57 3.95
CA THR A 312 -12.18 13.32 4.43
C THR A 312 -12.25 12.46 5.69
N LEU A 313 -11.14 12.32 6.44
CA LEU A 313 -11.06 11.45 7.62
C LEU A 313 -12.12 11.76 8.67
N ASP A 314 -12.28 13.03 9.02
CA ASP A 314 -13.19 13.43 10.10
C ASP A 314 -14.65 13.29 9.70
N GLU A 315 -15.00 13.61 8.45
CA GLU A 315 -16.32 13.39 7.85
C GLU A 315 -16.65 11.88 7.81
N ALA A 316 -15.72 11.05 7.33
CA ALA A 316 -15.87 9.61 7.30
C ALA A 316 -16.02 9.01 8.70
N MET A 317 -15.24 9.48 9.68
CA MET A 317 -15.35 9.05 11.08
C MET A 317 -16.72 9.42 11.67
N ALA A 318 -17.20 10.64 11.46
CA ALA A 318 -18.48 11.10 11.95
C ALA A 318 -19.65 10.29 11.36
N ALA A 319 -19.66 10.08 10.05
CA ALA A 319 -20.66 9.28 9.36
C ALA A 319 -20.73 7.83 9.86
N ARG A 320 -19.56 7.20 10.06
CA ARG A 320 -19.46 5.80 10.53
C ARG A 320 -19.85 5.64 12.00
N THR A 321 -19.61 6.66 12.82
CA THR A 321 -20.02 6.67 14.25
C THR A 321 -21.53 6.81 14.38
N GLN A 322 -22.17 7.63 13.55
CA GLN A 322 -23.62 7.78 13.53
C GLN A 322 -24.33 6.51 13.06
N GLY A 323 -23.83 5.86 12.00
CA GLY A 323 -24.36 4.58 11.51
C GLY A 323 -24.29 3.44 12.52
N CYS A 324 -23.28 3.43 13.39
CA CYS A 324 -23.15 2.45 14.47
C CYS A 324 -24.19 2.67 15.60
N ARG A 325 -24.56 3.91 15.90
CA ARG A 325 -25.59 4.24 16.90
C ARG A 325 -27.01 3.84 16.44
N THR A 326 -27.31 3.96 15.17
CA THR A 326 -28.61 3.55 14.61
C THR A 326 -28.80 2.03 14.57
N GLN A 327 -27.74 1.27 14.37
CA GLN A 327 -27.80 -0.21 14.41
C GLN A 327 -27.96 -0.75 15.83
N ASN A 328 -27.37 -0.13 16.85
CA ASN A 328 -27.54 -0.55 18.26
C ASN A 328 -28.91 -0.18 18.83
N ASN A 329 -29.54 0.89 18.37
CA ASN A 329 -30.90 1.26 18.80
C ASN A 329 -32.00 0.41 18.14
N GLY A 330 -31.70 -0.31 17.07
CA GLY A 330 -32.63 -1.24 16.41
C GLY A 330 -32.70 -2.63 17.05
N GLN A 331 -31.74 -3.01 17.90
CA GLN A 331 -31.73 -4.32 18.59
C GLN A 331 -32.40 -4.35 19.96
N THR A 332 -32.85 -3.20 20.49
CA THR A 332 -33.55 -3.11 21.79
C THR A 332 -35.09 -3.11 21.67
N ALA A 333 -35.64 -3.32 20.48
CA ALA A 333 -37.11 -3.29 20.26
C ALA A 333 -37.75 -4.70 20.04
N PHE A 334 -37.10 -5.78 20.41
CA PHE A 334 -37.71 -7.12 20.45
C PHE A 334 -37.61 -7.73 21.88
N GLY A 335 -38.46 -7.23 22.72
CA GLY A 335 -38.69 -7.82 24.03
C GLY A 335 -40.08 -7.46 24.52
N ASN A 336 -40.97 -8.42 24.52
CA ASN A 336 -42.22 -8.61 25.25
C ASN A 336 -43.44 -8.83 24.34
N PHE A 337 -43.65 -10.06 23.94
CA PHE A 337 -44.98 -10.63 23.80
C PHE A 337 -44.99 -11.97 24.56
N SER A 338 -45.27 -11.85 25.86
CA SER A 338 -45.76 -12.97 26.68
C SER A 338 -47.22 -12.70 27.03
N GLY A 339 -48.07 -13.64 26.71
CA GLY A 339 -49.35 -13.80 27.38
C GLY A 339 -50.56 -13.55 26.53
N MET A 340 -51.17 -14.61 26.00
CA MET A 340 -52.58 -14.88 26.30
C MET A 340 -52.92 -16.34 25.92
N THR A 341 -53.20 -17.09 26.99
CA THR A 341 -53.81 -18.42 26.99
C THR A 341 -55.31 -18.34 26.72
N SER A 342 -55.83 -19.33 26.08
CA SER A 342 -57.02 -20.14 26.47
C SER A 342 -58.11 -20.30 25.39
N HIS A 343 -58.40 -21.59 25.20
CA HIS A 343 -59.71 -22.22 24.98
C HIS A 343 -60.57 -21.75 23.78
N ASP A 344 -60.89 -22.60 22.85
CA ASP A 344 -62.03 -23.49 23.00
C ASP A 344 -62.11 -24.58 21.93
N LYS A 345 -62.82 -25.63 22.28
CA LYS A 345 -63.08 -26.87 21.60
C LYS A 345 -64.18 -26.72 20.48
N THR A 346 -64.25 -27.82 19.68
CA THR A 346 -65.40 -28.40 18.95
C THR A 346 -65.67 -27.81 17.56
N GLN A 347 -65.51 -28.51 16.56
CA GLN A 347 -66.22 -29.57 15.82
C GLN A 347 -65.35 -30.06 14.65
#